data_0abe40fceba3cca9f32c111e52892da8
#
_entry.id   0abe40fceba3cca9f32c111e52892da8
#
_cell.length_a   1.000
_cell.length_b   1.000
_cell.length_c   1.000
_cell.angle_alpha   90.00
_cell.angle_beta   90.00
_cell.angle_gamma   90.00
#
_symmetry.space_group_name_H-M   'P 1'
#
loop_
_entity.id
_entity.type
_entity.pdbx_description
1 polymer ?
#
loop_
_entity_poly.entity_id
_entity_poly.type
_entity_poly.pdbx_seq_one_letter_code
_entity_poly.pdbx_strand_id
1 'polypeptide(L)'
;MTFERALRWLDGQKADGVVICGDLADWGLEPQLQLVADTWYKVFPDNRRSDGAPIEKLFIYGDHDTGLNPKTLERLVKDPARRARESIPENDRKAIWERCFREPWEPIVLKDVKGYKFVLYNFNATQPNGDRSQWSYGQHAWGLPEFLERHAAELKGPKPFFYVQHRVLKGTAGGEWIWGQDDGFSAETLSRYPNCVAFCGHSHATGTDERNVWQGAFTAIEVPSLSYLTTFCGRENGFGLWDGDFSKANAKDFWPPKQMPLLNVGGETRPVARHGYLVDVYPDRLRIERRCFVTDRDVGPDWTVPLPASAQSPFAHEVRAKSDPAPAFPDKAAAKAVRVKGKDRYGVETDQIVVSFPPANGTSATPRAYDYEVQPVLTKHSVRRFATAKRVFSSGILRAEEQDREPVTCVFAETEIPNDADFCEFVVTPLNAFGRRGQPLTVKLGKKR
;
A
#
# COMPACT_ATOMS: atom_id res chain seq x y z
N MET A 1 -18.45 -0.62 11.16
CA MET A 1 -17.56 -0.25 10.02
C MET A 1 -16.10 -0.35 10.45
N THR A 2 -15.18 -0.70 9.53
CA THR A 2 -13.74 -0.76 9.86
C THR A 2 -13.19 0.60 10.28
N PHE A 3 -13.64 1.68 9.63
CA PHE A 3 -13.25 3.04 9.99
C PHE A 3 -13.66 3.38 11.44
N GLU A 4 -14.89 3.10 11.86
CA GLU A 4 -15.31 3.33 13.25
C GLU A 4 -14.46 2.53 14.25
N ARG A 5 -14.12 1.26 13.92
CA ARG A 5 -13.24 0.43 14.75
C ARG A 5 -11.86 1.06 14.89
N ALA A 6 -11.28 1.54 13.78
CA ALA A 6 -9.99 2.21 13.80
C ALA A 6 -10.01 3.49 14.67
N LEU A 7 -11.06 4.32 14.52
CA LEU A 7 -11.19 5.53 15.33
C LEU A 7 -11.34 5.23 16.83
N ARG A 8 -12.15 4.22 17.20
CA ARG A 8 -12.29 3.81 18.61
C ARG A 8 -11.00 3.25 19.20
N TRP A 9 -10.24 2.52 18.40
CA TRP A 9 -8.94 2.04 18.82
C TRP A 9 -7.97 3.19 19.03
N LEU A 10 -7.92 4.17 18.10
CA LEU A 10 -7.10 5.39 18.24
C LEU A 10 -7.52 6.24 19.45
N ASP A 11 -8.82 6.31 19.77
CA ASP A 11 -9.31 6.94 21.00
C ASP A 11 -8.72 6.26 22.25
N GLY A 12 -8.76 4.93 22.28
CA GLY A 12 -8.15 4.12 23.35
C GLY A 12 -6.62 4.31 23.48
N GLN A 13 -5.94 4.56 22.36
CA GLN A 13 -4.51 4.90 22.32
C GLN A 13 -4.22 6.36 22.66
N LYS A 14 -5.27 7.18 22.89
CA LYS A 14 -5.16 8.62 23.20
C LYS A 14 -4.48 9.42 22.07
N ALA A 15 -4.74 9.07 20.81
CA ALA A 15 -4.20 9.78 19.66
C ALA A 15 -4.59 11.27 19.68
N ASP A 16 -3.68 12.15 19.34
CA ASP A 16 -3.91 13.61 19.32
C ASP A 16 -4.40 14.12 17.97
N GLY A 17 -4.27 13.32 16.92
CA GLY A 17 -4.77 13.59 15.58
C GLY A 17 -4.92 12.33 14.76
N VAL A 18 -5.75 12.38 13.73
CA VAL A 18 -5.95 11.29 12.76
C VAL A 18 -5.67 11.79 11.35
N VAL A 19 -4.66 11.23 10.71
CA VAL A 19 -4.31 11.51 9.32
C VAL A 19 -5.08 10.56 8.40
N ILE A 20 -5.75 11.11 7.38
CA ILE A 20 -6.28 10.35 6.25
C ILE A 20 -5.75 10.99 4.97
N CYS A 21 -4.97 10.22 4.21
CA CYS A 21 -4.31 10.69 3.01
C CYS A 21 -5.24 10.72 1.78
N GLY A 22 -6.50 11.09 1.96
CA GLY A 22 -7.49 11.19 0.90
C GLY A 22 -8.24 9.88 0.63
N ASP A 23 -9.10 9.92 -0.41
CA ASP A 23 -10.04 8.86 -0.76
C ASP A 23 -10.97 8.49 0.40
N LEU A 24 -11.55 9.55 1.00
CA LEU A 24 -12.56 9.45 2.05
C LEU A 24 -13.82 8.75 1.52
N ALA A 25 -14.09 8.93 0.23
CA ALA A 25 -15.24 8.41 -0.47
C ALA A 25 -14.85 7.82 -1.82
N ASP A 26 -15.60 6.83 -2.30
CA ASP A 26 -15.34 6.16 -3.59
C ASP A 26 -15.63 7.08 -4.81
N TRP A 27 -16.55 8.04 -4.65
CA TRP A 27 -17.00 8.92 -5.73
C TRP A 27 -17.11 10.40 -5.31
N GLY A 28 -16.66 10.77 -4.12
CA GLY A 28 -16.75 12.13 -3.60
C GLY A 28 -18.19 12.65 -3.43
N LEU A 29 -19.19 11.78 -3.40
CA LEU A 29 -20.58 12.18 -3.25
C LEU A 29 -20.87 12.63 -1.81
N GLU A 30 -21.69 13.67 -1.66
CA GLU A 30 -22.03 14.21 -0.32
C GLU A 30 -22.52 13.15 0.67
N PRO A 31 -23.42 12.19 0.32
CA PRO A 31 -23.82 11.15 1.25
C PRO A 31 -22.68 10.23 1.69
N GLN A 32 -21.66 10.02 0.85
CA GLN A 32 -20.49 9.20 1.18
C GLN A 32 -19.57 9.96 2.14
N LEU A 33 -19.28 11.23 1.86
CA LEU A 33 -18.48 12.10 2.73
C LEU A 33 -19.20 12.36 4.06
N GLN A 34 -20.52 12.51 4.03
CA GLN A 34 -21.33 12.65 5.24
C GLN A 34 -21.24 11.41 6.13
N LEU A 35 -21.22 10.20 5.54
CA LEU A 35 -21.05 8.95 6.32
C LEU A 35 -19.70 8.91 7.04
N VAL A 36 -18.63 9.42 6.41
CA VAL A 36 -17.30 9.53 7.04
C VAL A 36 -17.35 10.55 8.18
N ALA A 37 -17.94 11.70 7.94
CA ALA A 37 -18.10 12.75 8.94
C ALA A 37 -18.97 12.31 10.13
N ASP A 38 -20.10 11.66 9.87
CA ASP A 38 -20.98 11.12 10.92
C ASP A 38 -20.23 10.07 11.77
N THR A 39 -19.40 9.23 11.13
CA THR A 39 -18.60 8.25 11.84
C THR A 39 -17.54 8.92 12.72
N TRP A 40 -16.91 9.98 12.21
CA TRP A 40 -15.98 10.80 13.00
C TRP A 40 -16.66 11.40 14.22
N TYR A 41 -17.77 12.14 14.03
CA TYR A 41 -18.47 12.84 15.13
C TYR A 41 -19.21 11.88 16.08
N LYS A 42 -19.51 10.66 15.66
CA LYS A 42 -19.99 9.59 16.54
C LYS A 42 -18.92 9.15 17.55
N VAL A 43 -17.66 9.08 17.13
CA VAL A 43 -16.54 8.66 17.98
C VAL A 43 -15.92 9.83 18.71
N PHE A 44 -15.80 10.97 18.05
CA PHE A 44 -15.20 12.20 18.57
C PHE A 44 -16.17 13.38 18.50
N PRO A 45 -17.21 13.41 19.39
CA PRO A 45 -18.09 14.55 19.48
C PRO A 45 -17.29 15.83 19.74
N ASP A 46 -17.62 16.90 19.01
CA ASP A 46 -16.94 18.20 19.11
C ASP A 46 -15.40 18.13 18.97
N ASN A 47 -14.91 17.15 18.17
CA ASN A 47 -13.48 16.85 18.02
C ASN A 47 -12.79 16.59 19.37
N ARG A 48 -13.45 15.80 20.23
CA ARG A 48 -12.90 15.39 21.52
C ARG A 48 -12.90 13.87 21.66
N ARG A 49 -11.81 13.36 22.24
CA ARG A 49 -11.69 11.98 22.67
C ARG A 49 -12.63 11.66 23.83
N SER A 50 -12.79 10.39 24.13
CA SER A 50 -13.58 9.90 25.28
C SER A 50 -13.07 10.42 26.63
N ASP A 51 -11.78 10.76 26.76
CA ASP A 51 -11.18 11.38 27.96
C ASP A 51 -11.37 12.92 28.00
N GLY A 52 -12.06 13.51 27.02
CA GLY A 52 -12.34 14.94 26.93
C GLY A 52 -11.22 15.78 26.28
N ALA A 53 -10.06 15.20 25.98
CA ALA A 53 -8.98 15.91 25.31
C ALA A 53 -9.30 16.18 23.82
N PRO A 54 -8.77 17.26 23.23
CA PRO A 54 -8.99 17.52 21.81
C PRO A 54 -8.31 16.49 20.92
N ILE A 55 -8.86 16.26 19.74
CA ILE A 55 -8.28 15.45 18.67
C ILE A 55 -8.46 16.16 17.33
N GLU A 56 -7.40 16.22 16.52
CA GLU A 56 -7.40 16.93 15.26
C GLU A 56 -7.76 16.02 14.07
N LYS A 57 -8.64 16.50 13.19
CA LYS A 57 -8.87 15.95 11.86
C LYS A 57 -7.75 16.44 10.94
N LEU A 58 -6.93 15.52 10.45
CA LEU A 58 -5.85 15.79 9.50
C LEU A 58 -6.19 15.11 8.17
N PHE A 59 -7.39 15.41 7.65
CA PHE A 59 -7.94 14.83 6.44
C PHE A 59 -7.63 15.71 5.25
N ILE A 60 -7.45 15.07 4.10
CA ILE A 60 -7.32 15.72 2.81
C ILE A 60 -8.25 15.05 1.79
N TYR A 61 -8.51 15.71 0.67
CA TYR A 61 -9.09 15.06 -0.49
C TYR A 61 -8.07 14.19 -1.21
N GLY A 62 -8.51 13.01 -1.66
CA GLY A 62 -7.87 12.19 -2.68
C GLY A 62 -8.50 12.41 -4.07
N ASP A 63 -8.09 11.62 -5.05
CA ASP A 63 -8.60 11.74 -6.42
C ASP A 63 -10.05 11.23 -6.55
N HIS A 64 -10.45 10.24 -5.77
CA HIS A 64 -11.84 9.80 -5.68
C HIS A 64 -12.76 10.87 -5.06
N ASP A 65 -12.29 11.62 -4.07
CA ASP A 65 -13.08 12.65 -3.40
C ASP A 65 -13.37 13.86 -4.30
N THR A 66 -12.57 14.07 -5.34
CA THR A 66 -12.81 15.15 -6.32
C THR A 66 -13.88 14.79 -7.36
N GLY A 67 -14.45 13.60 -7.25
CA GLY A 67 -15.40 13.04 -8.20
C GLY A 67 -14.73 12.47 -9.44
N LEU A 68 -15.45 11.66 -10.17
CA LEU A 68 -14.94 11.09 -11.41
C LEU A 68 -14.76 12.15 -12.49
N ASN A 69 -13.65 12.06 -13.21
CA ASN A 69 -13.46 12.85 -14.40
C ASN A 69 -14.59 12.54 -15.42
N PRO A 70 -15.09 13.55 -16.17
CA PRO A 70 -16.24 13.38 -17.06
C PRO A 70 -16.12 12.20 -18.03
N LYS A 71 -14.93 11.93 -18.61
CA LYS A 71 -14.70 10.79 -19.51
C LYS A 71 -14.79 9.45 -18.79
N THR A 72 -14.28 9.37 -17.57
CA THR A 72 -14.38 8.16 -16.74
C THR A 72 -15.84 7.95 -16.32
N LEU A 73 -16.51 9.01 -15.91
CA LEU A 73 -17.93 8.97 -15.56
C LEU A 73 -18.78 8.51 -16.74
N GLU A 74 -18.55 9.03 -17.94
CA GLU A 74 -19.23 8.61 -19.17
C GLU A 74 -18.98 7.14 -19.51
N ARG A 75 -17.79 6.65 -19.30
CA ARG A 75 -17.43 5.24 -19.51
C ARG A 75 -18.13 4.30 -18.55
N LEU A 76 -18.18 4.65 -17.26
CA LEU A 76 -18.68 3.80 -16.19
C LEU A 76 -20.20 3.91 -16.00
N VAL A 77 -20.76 5.11 -16.17
CA VAL A 77 -22.18 5.38 -15.95
C VAL A 77 -22.85 5.63 -17.30
N LYS A 78 -23.54 4.63 -17.83
CA LYS A 78 -24.21 4.70 -19.14
C LYS A 78 -25.46 5.56 -19.11
N ASP A 79 -26.13 5.66 -17.96
CA ASP A 79 -27.34 6.49 -17.80
C ASP A 79 -26.97 7.99 -17.71
N PRO A 80 -27.44 8.83 -18.67
CA PRO A 80 -27.14 10.27 -18.64
C PRO A 80 -27.69 11.01 -17.42
N ALA A 81 -28.87 10.62 -16.91
CA ALA A 81 -29.47 11.24 -15.75
C ALA A 81 -28.67 10.91 -14.46
N ARG A 82 -28.15 9.69 -14.37
CA ARG A 82 -27.25 9.30 -13.30
C ARG A 82 -25.92 10.03 -13.42
N ARG A 83 -25.33 10.15 -14.62
CA ARG A 83 -24.10 10.94 -14.82
C ARG A 83 -24.25 12.38 -14.36
N ALA A 84 -25.37 13.03 -14.68
CA ALA A 84 -25.63 14.40 -14.26
C ALA A 84 -25.67 14.54 -12.73
N ARG A 85 -26.26 13.56 -12.01
CA ARG A 85 -26.30 13.55 -10.56
C ARG A 85 -24.95 13.27 -9.92
N GLU A 86 -24.10 12.46 -10.57
CA GLU A 86 -22.78 12.06 -10.07
C GLU A 86 -21.65 13.02 -10.53
N SER A 87 -21.98 14.00 -11.38
CA SER A 87 -21.07 15.08 -11.78
C SER A 87 -21.14 16.19 -10.74
N ILE A 88 -20.07 16.36 -9.97
CA ILE A 88 -20.01 17.37 -8.90
C ILE A 88 -19.13 18.52 -9.37
N PRO A 89 -19.66 19.75 -9.50
CA PRO A 89 -18.86 20.95 -9.76
C PRO A 89 -17.88 21.23 -8.62
N GLU A 90 -16.74 21.82 -8.94
CA GLU A 90 -15.68 22.08 -7.92
C GLU A 90 -16.15 22.96 -6.77
N ASN A 91 -16.98 23.97 -7.04
CA ASN A 91 -17.53 24.83 -5.99
C ASN A 91 -18.44 24.05 -5.03
N ASP A 92 -19.18 23.06 -5.54
CA ASP A 92 -20.04 22.23 -4.69
C ASP A 92 -19.20 21.30 -3.80
N ARG A 93 -18.04 20.85 -4.28
CA ARG A 93 -17.11 20.01 -3.47
C ARG A 93 -16.60 20.75 -2.25
N LYS A 94 -16.22 22.02 -2.38
CA LYS A 94 -15.83 22.85 -1.24
C LYS A 94 -16.97 22.99 -0.24
N ALA A 95 -18.17 23.34 -0.74
CA ALA A 95 -19.34 23.46 0.09
C ALA A 95 -19.74 22.15 0.77
N ILE A 96 -19.57 21.00 0.09
CA ILE A 96 -19.79 19.67 0.67
C ILE A 96 -18.80 19.41 1.80
N TRP A 97 -17.51 19.70 1.59
CA TRP A 97 -16.50 19.56 2.64
C TRP A 97 -16.86 20.36 3.88
N GLU A 98 -17.17 21.65 3.70
CA GLU A 98 -17.49 22.54 4.80
C GLU A 98 -18.72 22.09 5.59
N ARG A 99 -19.76 21.62 4.89
CA ARG A 99 -20.96 21.07 5.56
C ARG A 99 -20.67 19.77 6.31
N CYS A 100 -19.96 18.82 5.67
CA CYS A 100 -19.69 17.51 6.27
C CYS A 100 -18.70 17.61 7.43
N PHE A 101 -17.56 18.26 7.20
CA PHE A 101 -16.45 18.25 8.17
C PHE A 101 -16.41 19.46 9.08
N ARG A 102 -17.30 20.45 8.89
CA ARG A 102 -17.41 21.66 9.72
C ARG A 102 -16.10 22.45 9.80
N GLU A 103 -15.37 22.48 8.71
CA GLU A 103 -14.09 23.18 8.55
C GLU A 103 -14.04 23.84 7.18
N PRO A 104 -13.43 25.05 7.04
CA PRO A 104 -13.24 25.65 5.73
C PRO A 104 -12.39 24.75 4.83
N TRP A 105 -12.72 24.71 3.56
CA TRP A 105 -11.91 24.02 2.57
C TRP A 105 -10.87 24.98 2.00
N GLU A 106 -9.61 24.60 2.13
CA GLU A 106 -8.47 25.31 1.56
C GLU A 106 -7.58 24.36 0.76
N PRO A 107 -6.93 24.85 -0.31
CA PRO A 107 -6.00 24.04 -1.10
C PRO A 107 -4.86 23.43 -0.28
N ILE A 108 -4.26 24.24 0.56
CA ILE A 108 -3.17 23.86 1.45
C ILE A 108 -3.49 24.44 2.83
N VAL A 109 -3.50 23.58 3.83
CA VAL A 109 -3.84 23.95 5.21
C VAL A 109 -2.64 23.72 6.12
N LEU A 110 -2.35 24.66 7.02
CA LEU A 110 -1.42 24.46 8.13
C LEU A 110 -2.22 24.20 9.41
N LYS A 111 -2.05 23.03 10.02
CA LYS A 111 -2.61 22.71 11.35
C LYS A 111 -1.49 22.52 12.37
N ASP A 112 -1.85 22.68 13.64
CA ASP A 112 -0.94 22.44 14.77
C ASP A 112 -1.53 21.35 15.67
N VAL A 113 -0.73 20.32 15.94
CA VAL A 113 -1.07 19.28 16.91
C VAL A 113 0.01 19.24 17.97
N LYS A 114 -0.27 19.77 19.14
CA LYS A 114 0.68 19.85 20.26
C LYS A 114 2.03 20.50 19.88
N GLY A 115 1.98 21.50 19.03
CA GLY A 115 3.14 22.23 18.55
C GLY A 115 3.93 21.53 17.45
N TYR A 116 3.40 20.46 16.85
CA TYR A 116 3.89 19.89 15.59
C TYR A 116 3.04 20.40 14.44
N LYS A 117 3.67 20.90 13.38
CA LYS A 117 2.99 21.46 12.22
C LYS A 117 2.66 20.40 11.21
N PHE A 118 1.43 20.44 10.69
CA PHE A 118 0.93 19.58 9.62
C PHE A 118 0.55 20.44 8.42
N VAL A 119 1.23 20.25 7.32
CA VAL A 119 0.90 20.84 6.02
C VAL A 119 0.04 19.83 5.26
N LEU A 120 -1.24 20.11 5.13
CA LEU A 120 -2.23 19.25 4.47
C LEU A 120 -2.45 19.74 3.05
N TYR A 121 -2.18 18.90 2.05
CA TYR A 121 -2.30 19.23 0.64
C TYR A 121 -3.48 18.47 0.01
N ASN A 122 -4.55 19.19 -0.29
CA ASN A 122 -5.72 18.63 -0.95
C ASN A 122 -5.44 18.29 -2.42
N PHE A 123 -5.89 17.13 -2.89
CA PHE A 123 -5.65 16.67 -4.26
C PHE A 123 -6.17 17.67 -5.30
N ASN A 124 -5.32 18.00 -6.29
CA ASN A 124 -5.61 18.97 -7.38
C ASN A 124 -6.16 20.32 -6.91
N ALA A 125 -5.75 20.75 -5.72
CA ALA A 125 -6.32 21.88 -5.05
C ALA A 125 -6.07 23.23 -5.75
N THR A 126 -5.00 23.36 -6.51
CA THR A 126 -4.48 24.65 -6.95
C THR A 126 -4.00 24.69 -8.40
N GLN A 127 -4.70 24.03 -9.34
CA GLN A 127 -4.41 24.31 -10.75
C GLN A 127 -4.73 25.78 -11.07
N PRO A 128 -3.74 26.63 -11.45
CA PRO A 128 -3.89 28.07 -11.49
C PRO A 128 -4.91 28.58 -12.54
N ASN A 129 -5.21 27.75 -13.54
CA ASN A 129 -6.03 28.13 -14.70
C ASN A 129 -7.39 27.40 -14.77
N GLY A 130 -7.69 26.58 -13.77
CA GLY A 130 -8.92 25.78 -13.77
C GLY A 130 -9.00 24.75 -14.92
N ASP A 131 -7.91 24.56 -15.66
CA ASP A 131 -7.85 23.63 -16.79
C ASP A 131 -7.83 22.19 -16.32
N ARG A 132 -8.98 21.54 -16.41
CA ARG A 132 -9.16 20.11 -16.09
C ARG A 132 -8.70 19.20 -17.22
N SER A 133 -8.27 19.72 -18.38
CA SER A 133 -7.78 18.89 -19.50
C SER A 133 -6.47 18.19 -19.16
N GLN A 134 -5.70 18.74 -18.22
CA GLN A 134 -4.51 18.12 -17.63
C GLN A 134 -4.79 17.32 -16.36
N TRP A 135 -5.90 16.61 -16.29
CA TRP A 135 -6.02 15.46 -15.41
C TRP A 135 -4.98 14.41 -15.84
N SER A 136 -3.70 14.79 -15.72
CA SER A 136 -2.63 13.83 -15.78
C SER A 136 -2.86 12.85 -14.65
N TYR A 137 -2.62 11.59 -14.87
CA TYR A 137 -2.64 10.54 -13.85
C TYR A 137 -1.67 10.79 -12.68
N GLY A 138 -1.04 11.97 -12.61
CA GLY A 138 -0.13 12.42 -11.58
C GLY A 138 -0.67 13.62 -10.79
N GLN A 139 -0.40 13.67 -9.51
CA GLN A 139 -0.60 14.86 -8.67
C GLN A 139 0.59 15.80 -8.88
N HIS A 140 0.32 17.09 -9.12
CA HIS A 140 1.30 18.16 -9.07
C HIS A 140 0.96 19.10 -7.92
N ALA A 141 1.92 19.33 -7.03
CA ALA A 141 1.67 20.12 -5.81
C ALA A 141 1.84 21.62 -6.06
N TRP A 142 0.95 22.20 -6.87
CA TRP A 142 0.91 23.64 -7.15
C TRP A 142 0.87 24.47 -5.87
N GLY A 143 1.69 25.53 -5.80
CA GLY A 143 1.72 26.45 -4.67
C GLY A 143 2.40 25.92 -3.41
N LEU A 144 2.87 24.66 -3.41
CA LEU A 144 3.56 24.09 -2.25
C LEU A 144 4.85 24.83 -1.89
N PRO A 145 5.78 25.16 -2.84
CA PRO A 145 7.00 25.88 -2.50
C PRO A 145 6.74 27.24 -1.84
N GLU A 146 5.81 27.99 -2.40
CA GLU A 146 5.42 29.32 -1.88
C GLU A 146 4.77 29.23 -0.50
N PHE A 147 3.97 28.18 -0.28
CA PHE A 147 3.35 27.93 1.02
C PHE A 147 4.41 27.59 2.07
N LEU A 148 5.33 26.68 1.77
CA LEU A 148 6.41 26.29 2.69
C LEU A 148 7.34 27.46 3.01
N GLU A 149 7.65 28.31 2.01
CA GLU A 149 8.50 29.47 2.25
C GLU A 149 7.79 30.52 3.11
N ARG A 150 6.50 30.74 2.90
CA ARG A 150 5.68 31.66 3.73
C ARG A 150 5.68 31.24 5.21
N HIS A 151 5.71 29.93 5.46
CA HIS A 151 5.71 29.34 6.80
C HIS A 151 7.10 28.88 7.26
N ALA A 152 8.16 29.32 6.58
CA ALA A 152 9.51 28.85 6.85
C ALA A 152 9.96 29.00 8.30
N ALA A 153 9.54 30.08 8.97
CA ALA A 153 9.85 30.30 10.38
C ALA A 153 9.27 29.23 11.33
N GLU A 154 8.17 28.59 10.92
CA GLU A 154 7.49 27.54 11.68
C GLU A 154 7.95 26.14 11.29
N LEU A 155 8.44 25.97 10.06
CA LEU A 155 8.75 24.66 9.48
C LEU A 155 10.26 24.34 9.46
N LYS A 156 11.12 25.35 9.33
CA LYS A 156 12.58 25.16 9.37
C LYS A 156 13.06 25.09 10.82
N GLY A 157 13.69 23.97 11.21
CA GLY A 157 14.20 23.79 12.57
C GLY A 157 14.49 22.31 12.86
N PRO A 158 14.92 22.00 14.09
CA PRO A 158 15.22 20.61 14.47
C PRO A 158 13.95 19.78 14.71
N LYS A 159 12.81 20.45 14.97
CA LYS A 159 11.54 19.78 15.23
C LYS A 159 10.95 19.27 13.92
N PRO A 160 10.45 18.03 13.84
CA PRO A 160 9.81 17.55 12.64
C PRO A 160 8.50 18.30 12.36
N PHE A 161 8.21 18.52 11.09
CA PHE A 161 6.87 18.86 10.62
C PHE A 161 6.38 17.77 9.67
N PHE A 162 5.06 17.71 9.49
CA PHE A 162 4.41 16.68 8.70
C PHE A 162 3.81 17.28 7.44
N TYR A 163 3.99 16.59 6.33
CA TYR A 163 3.33 16.89 5.07
C TYR A 163 2.38 15.75 4.71
N VAL A 164 1.19 16.05 4.27
CA VAL A 164 0.19 15.04 3.91
C VAL A 164 -0.29 15.32 2.49
N GLN A 165 -0.13 14.34 1.61
CA GLN A 165 -0.71 14.35 0.26
C GLN A 165 -1.34 13.01 -0.08
N HIS A 166 -2.14 12.97 -1.15
CA HIS A 166 -2.83 11.75 -1.53
C HIS A 166 -1.90 10.74 -2.21
N ARG A 167 -1.28 11.11 -3.32
CA ARG A 167 -0.45 10.19 -4.11
C ARG A 167 0.92 9.96 -3.49
N VAL A 168 1.45 8.77 -3.75
CA VAL A 168 2.82 8.42 -3.34
C VAL A 168 3.82 9.39 -3.97
N LEU A 169 4.74 9.89 -3.18
CA LEU A 169 5.80 10.78 -3.67
C LEU A 169 6.78 9.96 -4.54
N LYS A 170 6.96 10.39 -5.77
CA LYS A 170 7.77 9.67 -6.75
C LYS A 170 9.20 9.47 -6.26
N GLY A 171 9.69 8.23 -6.41
CA GLY A 171 11.05 7.86 -6.03
C GLY A 171 11.29 7.75 -4.52
N THR A 172 10.24 7.60 -3.71
CA THR A 172 10.33 7.47 -2.25
C THR A 172 9.75 6.14 -1.76
N ALA A 173 8.76 6.16 -0.86
CA ALA A 173 8.15 4.97 -0.28
C ALA A 173 7.56 4.04 -1.36
N GLY A 174 7.49 2.73 -1.06
CA GLY A 174 7.01 1.68 -1.95
C GLY A 174 7.96 1.31 -3.09
N GLY A 175 8.98 2.12 -3.39
CA GLY A 175 9.98 1.86 -4.43
C GLY A 175 9.50 2.18 -5.85
N GLU A 176 10.34 1.87 -6.86
CA GLU A 176 10.14 2.29 -8.25
C GLU A 176 8.86 1.79 -8.92
N TRP A 177 8.31 0.67 -8.45
CA TRP A 177 7.20 -0.01 -9.09
C TRP A 177 5.85 0.21 -8.40
N ILE A 178 5.82 1.11 -7.43
CA ILE A 178 4.56 1.41 -6.78
C ILE A 178 3.63 2.18 -7.72
N TRP A 179 2.38 1.78 -7.75
CA TRP A 179 1.37 2.43 -8.56
C TRP A 179 0.94 3.78 -7.94
N GLY A 180 0.56 4.71 -8.81
CA GLY A 180 -0.08 5.94 -8.37
C GLY A 180 0.86 6.98 -7.77
N GLN A 181 2.11 7.00 -8.20
CA GLN A 181 3.04 8.06 -7.84
C GLN A 181 2.58 9.43 -8.40
N ASP A 182 3.00 10.49 -7.72
CA ASP A 182 2.90 11.86 -8.24
C ASP A 182 3.93 12.09 -9.37
N ASP A 183 4.05 13.33 -9.85
CA ASP A 183 5.01 13.68 -10.90
C ASP A 183 6.45 13.92 -10.38
N GLY A 184 6.66 13.92 -9.06
CA GLY A 184 7.93 14.13 -8.39
C GLY A 184 8.17 15.55 -7.88
N PHE A 185 7.29 16.51 -8.21
CA PHE A 185 7.44 17.90 -7.79
C PHE A 185 7.40 18.05 -6.26
N SER A 186 6.54 17.30 -5.57
CA SER A 186 6.50 17.29 -4.09
C SER A 186 7.81 16.80 -3.50
N ALA A 187 8.36 15.70 -4.03
CA ALA A 187 9.61 15.14 -3.53
C ALA A 187 10.80 16.11 -3.74
N GLU A 188 10.88 16.76 -4.91
CA GLU A 188 11.87 17.79 -5.18
C GLU A 188 11.76 18.96 -4.22
N THR A 189 10.54 19.47 -4.00
CA THR A 189 10.28 20.59 -3.08
C THR A 189 10.66 20.24 -1.64
N LEU A 190 10.25 19.07 -1.16
CA LEU A 190 10.50 18.62 0.22
C LEU A 190 11.96 18.23 0.47
N SER A 191 12.75 17.98 -0.57
CA SER A 191 14.18 17.65 -0.43
C SER A 191 15.00 18.71 0.30
N ARG A 192 14.49 19.93 0.40
CA ARG A 192 15.09 21.06 1.13
C ARG A 192 14.79 21.04 2.64
N TYR A 193 14.00 20.08 3.11
CA TYR A 193 13.48 20.01 4.48
C TYR A 193 13.77 18.63 5.10
N PRO A 194 14.99 18.36 5.60
CA PRO A 194 15.35 17.06 6.15
C PRO A 194 14.55 16.67 7.40
N ASN A 195 13.92 17.65 8.06
CA ASN A 195 13.01 17.45 9.19
C ASN A 195 11.56 17.19 8.74
N CYS A 196 11.27 17.12 7.43
CA CYS A 196 9.94 16.77 6.93
C CYS A 196 9.67 15.27 7.06
N VAL A 197 8.46 14.95 7.49
CA VAL A 197 7.87 13.61 7.43
C VAL A 197 6.63 13.68 6.55
N ALA A 198 6.68 13.07 5.38
CA ALA A 198 5.57 13.06 4.42
C ALA A 198 4.75 11.78 4.55
N PHE A 199 3.43 11.91 4.71
CA PHE A 199 2.46 10.82 4.61
C PHE A 199 1.78 10.85 3.24
N CYS A 200 1.67 9.69 2.61
CA CYS A 200 0.96 9.50 1.33
C CYS A 200 0.17 8.19 1.33
N GLY A 201 -0.77 8.06 0.40
CA GLY A 201 -1.65 6.90 0.28
C GLY A 201 -1.83 6.49 -1.19
N HIS A 202 -3.09 6.33 -1.64
CA HIS A 202 -3.50 6.03 -3.02
C HIS A 202 -3.16 4.62 -3.52
N SER A 203 -1.98 4.11 -3.27
CA SER A 203 -1.55 2.82 -3.81
C SER A 203 -2.22 1.62 -3.13
N HIS A 204 -2.78 1.82 -1.94
CA HIS A 204 -3.35 0.76 -1.11
C HIS A 204 -2.36 -0.37 -0.77
N ALA A 205 -1.06 -0.06 -0.69
CA ALA A 205 -0.05 -1.03 -0.31
C ALA A 205 -0.33 -1.64 1.08
N THR A 206 0.16 -2.85 1.29
CA THR A 206 -0.04 -3.54 2.56
C THR A 206 0.86 -2.91 3.64
N GLY A 207 0.36 -2.77 4.87
CA GLY A 207 1.15 -2.29 6.00
C GLY A 207 2.31 -3.20 6.41
N THR A 208 2.42 -4.36 5.78
CA THR A 208 3.53 -5.31 5.96
C THR A 208 4.73 -5.02 5.06
N ASP A 209 4.57 -4.16 4.04
CA ASP A 209 5.65 -3.86 3.10
C ASP A 209 6.70 -2.97 3.79
N GLU A 210 7.90 -3.49 3.93
CA GLU A 210 9.01 -2.78 4.57
C GLU A 210 9.48 -1.54 3.78
N ARG A 211 9.07 -1.40 2.51
CA ARG A 211 9.37 -0.24 1.66
C ARG A 211 8.42 0.93 1.88
N ASN A 212 7.36 0.75 2.68
CA ASN A 212 6.42 1.85 2.99
C ASN A 212 7.07 2.98 3.80
N VAL A 213 8.23 2.76 4.39
CA VAL A 213 9.04 3.83 4.98
C VAL A 213 10.31 4.00 4.18
N TRP A 214 10.54 5.22 3.73
CA TRP A 214 11.74 5.63 3.00
C TRP A 214 12.36 6.86 3.67
N GLN A 215 13.68 6.87 3.72
CA GLN A 215 14.46 8.04 4.13
C GLN A 215 15.56 8.34 3.11
N GLY A 216 15.62 9.59 2.71
CA GLY A 216 16.64 10.19 1.85
C GLY A 216 16.85 11.62 2.28
N ALA A 217 16.52 12.59 1.43
CA ALA A 217 16.55 14.00 1.78
C ALA A 217 15.52 14.39 2.85
N PHE A 218 14.46 13.63 2.98
CA PHE A 218 13.39 13.73 4.00
C PHE A 218 12.85 12.33 4.29
N THR A 219 11.86 12.20 5.16
CA THR A 219 11.19 10.92 5.44
C THR A 219 9.87 10.85 4.69
N ALA A 220 9.61 9.75 3.96
CA ALA A 220 8.31 9.47 3.36
C ALA A 220 7.73 8.17 3.91
N ILE A 221 6.42 8.18 4.19
CA ILE A 221 5.68 7.05 4.74
C ILE A 221 4.42 6.87 3.91
N GLU A 222 4.32 5.71 3.26
CA GLU A 222 3.10 5.30 2.62
C GLU A 222 2.16 4.64 3.62
N VAL A 223 0.93 5.17 3.73
CA VAL A 223 -0.08 4.64 4.63
C VAL A 223 -0.98 3.65 3.89
N PRO A 224 -1.30 2.50 4.51
CA PRO A 224 -2.17 1.50 3.91
C PRO A 224 -3.64 1.92 3.98
N SER A 225 -4.52 1.10 3.41
CA SER A 225 -5.94 1.40 3.28
C SER A 225 -6.81 0.67 4.31
N LEU A 226 -7.87 1.35 4.76
CA LEU A 226 -8.99 0.77 5.53
C LEU A 226 -10.12 0.23 4.65
N SER A 227 -10.04 0.41 3.32
CA SER A 227 -11.05 -0.08 2.37
C SER A 227 -10.64 -1.44 1.80
N TYR A 228 -9.59 -1.47 1.01
CA TYR A 228 -8.98 -2.69 0.48
C TYR A 228 -7.47 -2.47 0.33
N LEU A 229 -6.72 -3.56 0.26
CA LEU A 229 -5.29 -3.53 -0.01
C LEU A 229 -5.04 -4.09 -1.40
N THR A 230 -3.90 -3.72 -1.98
CA THR A 230 -3.48 -4.21 -3.29
C THR A 230 -2.06 -4.77 -3.22
N THR A 231 -1.76 -5.66 -4.15
CA THR A 231 -0.39 -6.08 -4.47
C THR A 231 -0.07 -5.72 -5.91
N PHE A 232 1.16 -5.30 -6.15
CA PHE A 232 1.60 -4.83 -7.45
C PHE A 232 2.73 -5.70 -7.97
N CYS A 233 3.04 -5.57 -9.27
CA CYS A 233 4.20 -6.16 -9.91
C CYS A 233 4.13 -7.66 -10.16
N GLY A 234 3.05 -8.14 -10.83
CA GLY A 234 3.06 -9.39 -11.57
C GLY A 234 3.47 -10.65 -10.80
N ARG A 235 2.87 -10.89 -9.64
CA ARG A 235 3.00 -12.17 -8.95
C ARG A 235 1.81 -13.07 -9.29
N GLU A 236 2.02 -14.39 -9.39
CA GLU A 236 0.99 -15.35 -9.76
C GLU A 236 -0.22 -15.37 -8.81
N ASN A 237 0.00 -15.05 -7.55
CA ASN A 237 -1.03 -14.98 -6.50
C ASN A 237 -1.33 -13.55 -6.04
N GLY A 238 -1.08 -12.54 -6.84
CA GLY A 238 -1.42 -11.16 -6.55
C GLY A 238 -2.94 -10.96 -6.34
N PHE A 239 -3.32 -9.86 -5.74
CA PHE A 239 -4.71 -9.50 -5.47
C PHE A 239 -4.89 -7.98 -5.51
N GLY A 240 -6.15 -7.53 -5.58
CA GLY A 240 -6.50 -6.11 -5.66
C GLY A 240 -6.89 -5.68 -7.07
N LEU A 241 -6.93 -4.38 -7.31
CA LEU A 241 -7.40 -3.83 -8.58
C LEU A 241 -6.44 -4.09 -9.75
N TRP A 242 -5.16 -4.22 -9.45
CA TRP A 242 -4.11 -4.31 -10.43
C TRP A 242 -3.16 -5.44 -10.06
N ASP A 243 -3.33 -6.55 -10.74
CA ASP A 243 -2.50 -7.74 -10.60
C ASP A 243 -1.82 -8.02 -11.94
N GLY A 244 -0.78 -7.26 -12.24
CA GLY A 244 -0.08 -7.37 -13.50
C GLY A 244 1.30 -6.74 -13.49
N ASP A 245 2.14 -7.13 -14.41
CA ASP A 245 3.41 -6.48 -14.71
C ASP A 245 3.15 -5.23 -15.56
N PHE A 246 3.14 -4.07 -14.93
CA PHE A 246 2.93 -2.80 -15.62
C PHE A 246 3.98 -2.50 -16.68
N SER A 247 5.18 -3.06 -16.58
CA SER A 247 6.24 -2.87 -17.57
C SER A 247 5.95 -3.55 -18.91
N LYS A 248 5.05 -4.54 -18.89
CA LYS A 248 4.63 -5.33 -20.07
C LYS A 248 3.15 -5.21 -20.37
N ALA A 249 2.46 -4.33 -19.66
CA ALA A 249 1.01 -4.27 -19.66
C ALA A 249 0.44 -3.85 -21.01
N ASN A 250 -0.11 -4.82 -21.71
CA ASN A 250 -1.24 -4.56 -22.60
C ASN A 250 -2.52 -4.52 -21.75
N ALA A 251 -3.44 -3.61 -22.05
CA ALA A 251 -4.73 -3.48 -21.35
C ALA A 251 -5.53 -4.80 -21.26
N LYS A 252 -5.16 -5.81 -22.04
CA LYS A 252 -5.73 -7.17 -22.03
C LYS A 252 -5.23 -8.03 -20.86
N ASP A 253 -4.07 -7.69 -20.28
CA ASP A 253 -3.43 -8.46 -19.21
C ASP A 253 -3.90 -8.03 -17.82
N PHE A 254 -4.69 -6.96 -17.76
CA PHE A 254 -5.24 -6.41 -16.52
C PHE A 254 -6.56 -7.05 -16.07
N TRP A 255 -7.01 -8.12 -16.68
CA TRP A 255 -8.34 -8.66 -16.39
C TRP A 255 -8.34 -10.19 -16.25
N PRO A 256 -9.14 -10.72 -15.30
CA PRO A 256 -9.81 -10.03 -14.20
C PRO A 256 -8.87 -9.78 -13.03
N PRO A 257 -9.04 -8.68 -12.29
CA PRO A 257 -8.29 -8.46 -11.06
C PRO A 257 -8.64 -9.58 -10.07
N LYS A 258 -7.62 -10.17 -9.45
CA LYS A 258 -7.85 -11.15 -8.38
C LYS A 258 -8.39 -10.43 -7.16
N GLN A 259 -9.44 -10.99 -6.57
CA GLN A 259 -10.01 -10.43 -5.36
C GLN A 259 -9.12 -10.74 -4.17
N MET A 260 -9.00 -9.77 -3.26
CA MET A 260 -8.38 -10.02 -1.98
C MET A 260 -9.09 -11.18 -1.28
N PRO A 261 -8.35 -12.11 -0.67
CA PRO A 261 -8.95 -13.19 0.12
C PRO A 261 -9.95 -12.68 1.14
N LEU A 262 -10.97 -13.47 1.43
CA LEU A 262 -12.03 -13.13 2.38
C LEU A 262 -11.91 -13.99 3.64
N LEU A 263 -12.23 -13.38 4.77
CA LEU A 263 -12.25 -14.01 6.07
C LEU A 263 -13.65 -13.85 6.69
N ASN A 264 -14.14 -14.87 7.34
CA ASN A 264 -15.38 -14.78 8.13
C ASN A 264 -15.03 -14.34 9.55
N VAL A 265 -15.49 -13.16 9.95
CA VAL A 265 -15.27 -12.59 11.28
C VAL A 265 -16.62 -12.23 11.89
N GLY A 266 -16.99 -12.93 12.94
CA GLY A 266 -18.25 -12.67 13.65
C GLY A 266 -19.51 -12.85 12.78
N GLY A 267 -19.49 -13.78 11.82
CA GLY A 267 -20.59 -14.04 10.89
C GLY A 267 -20.66 -13.12 9.67
N GLU A 268 -19.72 -12.17 9.55
CA GLU A 268 -19.58 -11.30 8.37
C GLU A 268 -18.38 -11.69 7.53
N THR A 269 -18.56 -11.78 6.22
CA THR A 269 -17.46 -11.97 5.28
C THR A 269 -16.78 -10.64 4.99
N ARG A 270 -15.48 -10.55 5.27
CA ARG A 270 -14.67 -9.34 5.11
C ARG A 270 -13.37 -9.66 4.37
N PRO A 271 -12.73 -8.68 3.73
CA PRO A 271 -11.33 -8.84 3.30
C PRO A 271 -10.46 -9.26 4.49
N VAL A 272 -9.50 -10.14 4.26
CA VAL A 272 -8.62 -10.68 5.34
C VAL A 272 -7.81 -9.59 6.04
N ALA A 273 -7.59 -8.45 5.40
CA ALA A 273 -6.77 -7.38 5.94
C ALA A 273 -7.28 -5.99 5.58
N ARG A 274 -7.18 -5.08 6.53
CA ARG A 274 -7.30 -3.62 6.39
C ARG A 274 -6.36 -3.01 7.40
N HIS A 275 -5.41 -2.24 6.92
CA HIS A 275 -4.29 -1.81 7.74
C HIS A 275 -4.32 -0.31 8.02
N GLY A 276 -3.65 0.08 9.09
CA GLY A 276 -3.35 1.45 9.48
C GLY A 276 -2.18 1.48 10.46
N TYR A 277 -1.76 2.68 10.80
CA TYR A 277 -0.62 2.92 11.68
C TYR A 277 -1.02 3.74 12.90
N LEU A 278 -0.38 3.47 14.03
CA LEU A 278 -0.23 4.41 15.13
C LEU A 278 1.18 4.97 15.07
N VAL A 279 1.30 6.30 15.09
CA VAL A 279 2.60 6.99 15.01
C VAL A 279 2.83 7.79 16.27
N ASP A 280 3.76 7.36 17.08
CA ASP A 280 4.27 8.13 18.21
C ASP A 280 5.40 9.04 17.73
N VAL A 281 5.28 10.34 18.03
CA VAL A 281 6.25 11.36 17.61
C VAL A 281 7.13 11.76 18.76
N TYR A 282 8.43 11.54 18.61
CA TYR A 282 9.47 11.99 19.53
C TYR A 282 10.35 13.04 18.85
N PRO A 283 11.14 13.83 19.60
CA PRO A 283 12.00 14.84 19.00
C PRO A 283 13.05 14.28 18.01
N ASP A 284 13.48 13.04 18.21
CA ASP A 284 14.58 12.39 17.51
C ASP A 284 14.17 11.17 16.68
N ARG A 285 12.88 10.76 16.73
CA ARG A 285 12.39 9.57 16.03
C ARG A 285 10.87 9.51 15.93
N LEU A 286 10.38 8.65 15.06
CA LEU A 286 9.02 8.13 15.10
C LEU A 286 9.04 6.67 15.54
N ARG A 287 8.02 6.24 16.29
CA ARG A 287 7.66 4.85 16.46
C ARG A 287 6.37 4.59 15.72
N ILE A 288 6.34 3.61 14.85
CA ILE A 288 5.19 3.30 13.98
C ILE A 288 4.75 1.87 14.28
N GLU A 289 3.61 1.73 14.95
CA GLU A 289 2.92 0.46 15.14
C GLU A 289 2.05 0.18 13.91
N ARG A 290 2.08 -1.05 13.40
CA ARG A 290 1.39 -1.47 12.19
C ARG A 290 0.27 -2.43 12.53
N ARG A 291 -0.98 -2.06 12.24
CA ARG A 291 -2.13 -2.80 12.72
C ARG A 291 -3.10 -3.21 11.62
N CYS A 292 -3.67 -4.40 11.74
CA CYS A 292 -4.80 -4.88 10.98
C CYS A 292 -6.11 -4.70 11.77
N PHE A 293 -7.03 -3.89 11.24
CA PHE A 293 -8.34 -3.63 11.86
C PHE A 293 -9.41 -4.67 11.52
N VAL A 294 -9.10 -5.70 10.74
CA VAL A 294 -9.97 -6.86 10.56
C VAL A 294 -9.72 -7.89 11.65
N THR A 295 -8.46 -8.25 11.85
CA THR A 295 -8.04 -9.28 12.84
C THR A 295 -7.75 -8.71 14.22
N ASP A 296 -7.67 -7.39 14.35
CA ASP A 296 -7.34 -6.66 15.57
C ASP A 296 -5.95 -7.01 16.13
N ARG A 297 -4.96 -7.16 15.22
CA ARG A 297 -3.58 -7.59 15.53
C ARG A 297 -2.55 -6.75 14.80
N ASP A 298 -1.35 -6.76 15.33
CA ASP A 298 -0.20 -6.15 14.66
C ASP A 298 0.22 -6.99 13.45
N VAL A 299 0.68 -6.31 12.42
CA VAL A 299 1.07 -6.94 11.15
C VAL A 299 2.59 -6.99 10.95
N GLY A 300 3.34 -6.62 11.94
CA GLY A 300 4.80 -6.68 11.94
C GLY A 300 5.38 -6.00 13.16
N PRO A 301 6.70 -6.07 13.37
CA PRO A 301 7.38 -5.29 14.39
C PRO A 301 7.20 -3.79 14.13
N ASP A 302 7.24 -2.98 15.18
CA ASP A 302 7.24 -1.53 15.04
C ASP A 302 8.45 -1.05 14.24
N TRP A 303 8.23 0.01 13.45
CA TRP A 303 9.35 0.75 12.89
C TRP A 303 9.77 1.88 13.83
N THR A 304 11.06 1.94 14.14
CA THR A 304 11.67 3.07 14.85
C THR A 304 12.49 3.88 13.85
N VAL A 305 11.90 4.97 13.35
CA VAL A 305 12.43 5.79 12.26
C VAL A 305 13.19 6.99 12.85
N PRO A 306 14.51 7.09 12.74
CA PRO A 306 15.26 8.21 13.29
C PRO A 306 14.97 9.52 12.53
N LEU A 307 15.01 10.64 13.22
CA LEU A 307 14.82 11.99 12.69
C LEU A 307 15.99 12.90 13.09
N PRO A 308 16.37 13.86 12.26
CA PRO A 308 15.89 14.09 10.88
C PRO A 308 16.39 13.01 9.91
N ALA A 309 15.82 13.00 8.71
CA ALA A 309 16.25 12.07 7.66
C ALA A 309 17.69 12.33 7.21
N SER A 310 18.38 11.29 6.79
CA SER A 310 19.70 11.35 6.16
C SER A 310 19.88 10.22 5.16
N ALA A 311 20.80 10.38 4.22
CA ALA A 311 21.15 9.35 3.24
C ALA A 311 21.76 8.08 3.88
N GLN A 312 22.27 8.17 5.10
CA GLN A 312 22.81 7.04 5.88
C GLN A 312 21.78 6.46 6.84
N SER A 313 20.56 6.96 6.81
CA SER A 313 19.49 6.47 7.65
C SER A 313 19.25 4.96 7.47
N PRO A 314 18.94 4.21 8.54
CA PRO A 314 18.62 2.80 8.42
C PRO A 314 17.36 2.52 7.58
N PHE A 315 16.55 3.53 7.26
CA PHE A 315 15.39 3.43 6.38
C PHE A 315 15.66 3.93 4.94
N ALA A 316 16.89 4.30 4.60
CA ALA A 316 17.27 4.49 3.19
C ALA A 316 17.20 3.14 2.47
N HIS A 317 16.44 3.07 1.35
CA HIS A 317 16.22 1.80 0.65
C HIS A 317 17.52 1.15 0.18
N GLU A 318 18.51 1.95 -0.25
CA GLU A 318 19.84 1.47 -0.66
C GLU A 318 20.63 0.88 0.51
N VAL A 319 20.43 1.40 1.73
CA VAL A 319 21.03 0.86 2.96
C VAL A 319 20.33 -0.47 3.29
N ARG A 320 19.01 -0.50 3.31
CA ARG A 320 18.22 -1.70 3.61
C ARG A 320 18.47 -2.83 2.61
N ALA A 321 18.58 -2.51 1.33
CA ALA A 321 18.91 -3.49 0.29
C ALA A 321 20.24 -4.24 0.56
N LYS A 322 21.17 -3.59 1.26
CA LYS A 322 22.48 -4.16 1.61
C LYS A 322 22.52 -4.78 3.02
N SER A 323 21.82 -4.19 3.97
CA SER A 323 21.91 -4.55 5.38
C SER A 323 20.79 -5.47 5.88
N ASP A 324 19.57 -5.36 5.33
CA ASP A 324 18.45 -6.16 5.81
C ASP A 324 18.73 -7.64 5.60
N PRO A 325 18.53 -8.50 6.62
CA PRO A 325 18.84 -9.91 6.50
C PRO A 325 17.97 -10.60 5.44
N ALA A 326 18.49 -11.67 4.85
CA ALA A 326 17.73 -12.52 3.94
C ALA A 326 16.70 -13.34 4.72
N PRO A 327 15.50 -13.58 4.17
CA PRO A 327 14.53 -14.46 4.80
C PRO A 327 15.00 -15.91 4.77
N ALA A 328 14.58 -16.69 5.77
CA ALA A 328 14.98 -18.09 5.90
C ALA A 328 13.75 -18.99 6.04
N PHE A 329 13.78 -20.16 5.41
CA PHE A 329 12.80 -21.19 5.66
C PHE A 329 12.97 -21.79 7.06
N PRO A 330 11.89 -22.32 7.66
CA PRO A 330 11.99 -23.08 8.91
C PRO A 330 12.92 -24.29 8.75
N ASP A 331 13.51 -24.74 9.87
CA ASP A 331 14.31 -25.96 9.89
C ASP A 331 13.49 -27.15 9.34
N LYS A 332 14.13 -27.98 8.53
CA LYS A 332 13.53 -29.15 7.87
C LYS A 332 12.38 -28.83 6.91
N ALA A 333 12.24 -27.56 6.49
CA ALA A 333 11.29 -27.19 5.46
C ALA A 333 11.50 -28.01 4.19
N ALA A 334 10.41 -28.46 3.57
CA ALA A 334 10.47 -29.21 2.32
C ALA A 334 9.38 -28.70 1.37
N ALA A 335 9.73 -28.58 0.10
CA ALA A 335 8.80 -28.30 -0.97
C ALA A 335 8.25 -29.60 -1.59
N LYS A 336 7.09 -29.50 -2.23
CA LYS A 336 6.45 -30.57 -3.01
C LYS A 336 6.17 -30.07 -4.42
N ALA A 337 6.35 -30.93 -5.42
CA ALA A 337 5.98 -30.65 -6.81
C ALA A 337 5.15 -31.82 -7.34
N VAL A 338 3.92 -31.53 -7.78
CA VAL A 338 2.96 -32.54 -8.24
C VAL A 338 2.30 -32.11 -9.55
N ARG A 339 2.01 -33.09 -10.42
CA ARG A 339 1.16 -32.88 -11.59
C ARG A 339 -0.30 -33.07 -11.23
N VAL A 340 -1.14 -32.14 -11.67
CA VAL A 340 -2.58 -32.17 -11.41
C VAL A 340 -3.35 -31.70 -12.65
N LYS A 341 -4.60 -32.07 -12.74
CA LYS A 341 -5.58 -31.38 -13.58
C LYS A 341 -6.08 -30.17 -12.81
N GLY A 342 -6.04 -29.01 -13.40
CA GLY A 342 -6.51 -27.76 -12.80
C GLY A 342 -7.15 -26.86 -13.84
N LYS A 343 -7.69 -25.73 -13.38
CA LYS A 343 -8.23 -24.70 -14.27
C LYS A 343 -7.25 -23.54 -14.37
N ASP A 344 -7.04 -23.06 -15.58
CA ASP A 344 -6.30 -21.82 -15.79
C ASP A 344 -7.11 -20.59 -15.36
N ARG A 345 -6.55 -19.41 -15.53
CA ARG A 345 -7.22 -18.11 -15.20
C ARG A 345 -8.51 -17.85 -15.98
N TYR A 346 -8.76 -18.58 -17.05
CA TYR A 346 -9.97 -18.49 -17.87
C TYR A 346 -10.98 -19.59 -17.55
N GLY A 347 -10.69 -20.46 -16.59
CA GLY A 347 -11.54 -21.59 -16.20
C GLY A 347 -11.39 -22.82 -17.10
N VAL A 348 -10.43 -22.83 -18.02
CA VAL A 348 -10.16 -23.96 -18.92
C VAL A 348 -9.33 -25.01 -18.20
N GLU A 349 -9.73 -26.29 -18.30
CA GLU A 349 -8.95 -27.39 -17.74
C GLU A 349 -7.61 -27.55 -18.46
N THR A 350 -6.53 -27.61 -17.67
CA THR A 350 -5.15 -27.75 -18.15
C THR A 350 -4.37 -28.72 -17.27
N ASP A 351 -3.37 -29.36 -17.86
CA ASP A 351 -2.36 -30.08 -17.09
C ASP A 351 -1.42 -29.06 -16.43
N GLN A 352 -1.28 -29.17 -15.12
CA GLN A 352 -0.54 -28.22 -14.30
C GLN A 352 0.49 -28.92 -13.42
N ILE A 353 1.54 -28.19 -13.10
CA ILE A 353 2.52 -28.55 -12.07
C ILE A 353 2.34 -27.55 -10.92
N VAL A 354 1.96 -28.07 -9.76
CA VAL A 354 1.80 -27.29 -8.52
C VAL A 354 3.03 -27.52 -7.66
N VAL A 355 3.75 -26.43 -7.40
CA VAL A 355 4.87 -26.40 -6.45
C VAL A 355 4.37 -25.76 -5.16
N SER A 356 4.40 -26.50 -4.04
CA SER A 356 3.98 -26.00 -2.73
C SER A 356 5.11 -26.11 -1.71
N PHE A 357 5.20 -25.11 -0.83
CA PHE A 357 6.27 -25.01 0.17
C PHE A 357 5.80 -24.23 1.39
N PRO A 358 6.41 -24.45 2.57
CA PRO A 358 6.08 -23.67 3.75
C PRO A 358 6.52 -22.23 3.58
N PRO A 359 5.85 -21.24 4.22
CA PRO A 359 6.30 -19.87 4.18
C PRO A 359 7.62 -19.69 4.95
N ALA A 360 8.46 -18.80 4.45
CA ALA A 360 9.65 -18.30 5.15
C ALA A 360 9.24 -17.10 6.02
N ASN A 361 8.56 -17.37 7.13
CA ASN A 361 8.08 -16.33 8.02
C ASN A 361 9.23 -15.71 8.80
N GLY A 362 9.22 -14.38 8.91
CA GLY A 362 10.18 -13.66 9.71
C GLY A 362 10.03 -13.99 11.21
N THR A 363 11.16 -14.05 11.87
CA THR A 363 11.24 -13.98 13.35
C THR A 363 11.62 -12.55 13.75
N SER A 364 11.75 -12.29 15.05
CA SER A 364 12.33 -11.03 15.52
C SER A 364 13.75 -10.77 14.97
N ALA A 365 14.46 -11.83 14.58
CA ALA A 365 15.84 -11.77 14.07
C ALA A 365 15.93 -11.80 12.53
N THR A 366 14.90 -12.28 11.84
CA THR A 366 14.89 -12.41 10.37
C THR A 366 13.62 -11.79 9.79
N PRO A 367 13.72 -10.98 8.70
CA PRO A 367 12.54 -10.44 8.07
C PRO A 367 11.74 -11.55 7.42
N ARG A 368 10.44 -11.33 7.31
CA ARG A 368 9.54 -12.13 6.50
C ARG A 368 9.97 -12.11 5.04
N ALA A 369 9.76 -13.23 4.34
CA ALA A 369 9.79 -13.20 2.89
C ALA A 369 8.67 -12.28 2.39
N TYR A 370 9.02 -11.41 1.46
CA TYR A 370 8.06 -10.60 0.71
C TYR A 370 7.42 -11.44 -0.39
N ASP A 371 8.27 -12.12 -1.16
CA ASP A 371 7.85 -13.06 -2.20
C ASP A 371 8.88 -14.20 -2.37
N TYR A 372 8.54 -15.12 -3.27
CA TYR A 372 9.37 -16.26 -3.63
C TYR A 372 9.55 -16.32 -5.14
N GLU A 373 10.76 -16.59 -5.58
CA GLU A 373 11.05 -16.98 -6.95
C GLU A 373 11.06 -18.50 -7.03
N VAL A 374 10.26 -19.04 -7.95
CA VAL A 374 10.19 -20.48 -8.24
C VAL A 374 10.77 -20.71 -9.63
N GLN A 375 11.99 -21.24 -9.67
CA GLN A 375 12.78 -21.44 -10.87
C GLN A 375 12.77 -22.91 -11.29
N PRO A 376 12.13 -23.28 -12.43
CA PRO A 376 12.29 -24.62 -13.00
C PRO A 376 13.71 -24.80 -13.54
N VAL A 377 14.34 -25.89 -13.16
CA VAL A 377 15.67 -26.31 -13.62
C VAL A 377 15.56 -27.67 -14.27
N LEU A 378 15.90 -27.71 -15.53
CA LEU A 378 15.83 -28.89 -16.37
C LEU A 378 17.23 -29.46 -16.55
N THR A 379 17.39 -30.78 -16.43
CA THR A 379 18.66 -31.44 -16.69
C THR A 379 18.49 -32.44 -17.83
N LYS A 380 19.36 -32.38 -18.82
CA LYS A 380 19.47 -33.32 -19.91
C LYS A 380 20.95 -33.63 -20.18
N HIS A 381 21.30 -34.90 -20.18
CA HIS A 381 22.70 -35.36 -20.38
C HIS A 381 23.70 -34.58 -19.51
N SER A 382 23.36 -34.35 -18.23
CA SER A 382 24.12 -33.58 -17.25
C SER A 382 24.20 -32.06 -17.51
N VAL A 383 23.59 -31.56 -18.58
CA VAL A 383 23.49 -30.11 -18.85
C VAL A 383 22.25 -29.53 -18.17
N ARG A 384 22.46 -28.49 -17.37
CA ARG A 384 21.36 -27.76 -16.71
C ARG A 384 20.87 -26.59 -17.59
N ARG A 385 19.55 -26.47 -17.70
CA ARG A 385 18.87 -25.36 -18.39
C ARG A 385 17.82 -24.79 -17.45
N PHE A 386 17.50 -23.51 -17.59
CA PHE A 386 16.51 -22.82 -16.80
C PHE A 386 15.30 -22.49 -17.69
N ALA A 387 14.11 -22.90 -17.27
CA ALA A 387 12.87 -22.38 -17.84
C ALA A 387 12.51 -21.05 -17.19
N THR A 388 11.43 -20.41 -17.62
CA THR A 388 10.98 -19.12 -17.05
C THR A 388 10.62 -19.29 -15.58
N ALA A 389 11.23 -18.49 -14.73
CA ALA A 389 10.86 -18.43 -13.32
C ALA A 389 9.53 -17.70 -13.13
N LYS A 390 8.77 -18.11 -12.13
CA LYS A 390 7.59 -17.38 -11.63
C LYS A 390 7.85 -16.83 -10.26
N ARG A 391 7.12 -15.77 -9.89
CA ARG A 391 7.16 -15.19 -8.56
C ARG A 391 5.77 -15.25 -7.92
N VAL A 392 5.74 -15.54 -6.63
CA VAL A 392 4.53 -15.59 -5.81
C VAL A 392 4.76 -14.81 -4.52
N PHE A 393 3.77 -14.04 -4.07
CA PHE A 393 3.84 -13.37 -2.76
C PHE A 393 3.87 -14.37 -1.62
N SER A 394 4.46 -13.97 -0.53
CA SER A 394 4.34 -14.68 0.74
C SER A 394 2.88 -14.68 1.21
N SER A 395 2.42 -15.78 1.78
CA SER A 395 1.14 -15.84 2.48
C SER A 395 1.06 -14.79 3.60
N GLY A 396 2.18 -14.51 4.24
CA GLY A 396 2.30 -13.49 5.27
C GLY A 396 2.26 -12.04 4.78
N ILE A 397 2.08 -11.76 3.48
CA ILE A 397 2.00 -10.39 2.95
C ILE A 397 0.85 -9.60 3.59
N LEU A 398 -0.22 -10.26 3.99
CA LEU A 398 -1.36 -9.66 4.69
C LEU A 398 -1.31 -9.84 6.21
N ARG A 399 -0.44 -10.70 6.72
CA ARG A 399 -0.37 -11.10 8.15
C ARG A 399 -1.71 -11.55 8.74
N ALA A 400 -2.58 -12.15 7.95
CA ALA A 400 -3.69 -12.92 8.51
C ALA A 400 -3.12 -14.20 9.13
N GLU A 401 -3.44 -14.48 10.39
CA GLU A 401 -2.83 -15.57 11.16
C GLU A 401 -3.02 -16.94 10.51
N GLU A 402 -4.20 -17.16 9.94
CA GLU A 402 -4.53 -18.39 9.22
C GLU A 402 -3.66 -18.54 7.97
N GLN A 403 -3.45 -17.46 7.23
CA GLN A 403 -2.65 -17.45 6.00
C GLN A 403 -1.14 -17.55 6.26
N ASP A 404 -0.67 -17.06 7.39
CA ASP A 404 0.75 -17.18 7.79
C ASP A 404 1.19 -18.64 7.97
N ARG A 405 0.26 -19.55 8.14
CA ARG A 405 0.52 -21.00 8.31
C ARG A 405 0.29 -21.81 7.05
N GLU A 406 -0.40 -21.23 6.07
CA GLU A 406 -0.71 -21.94 4.84
C GLU A 406 0.52 -22.09 3.94
N PRO A 407 0.68 -23.26 3.29
CA PRO A 407 1.70 -23.43 2.27
C PRO A 407 1.50 -22.42 1.12
N VAL A 408 2.59 -21.83 0.68
CA VAL A 408 2.60 -21.01 -0.54
C VAL A 408 2.60 -21.94 -1.75
N THR A 409 1.84 -21.60 -2.78
CA THR A 409 1.76 -22.39 -4.01
C THR A 409 2.12 -21.55 -5.22
N CYS A 410 2.87 -22.17 -6.15
CA CYS A 410 3.15 -21.62 -7.47
C CYS A 410 2.71 -22.64 -8.52
N VAL A 411 1.94 -22.20 -9.51
CA VAL A 411 1.36 -23.05 -10.53
C VAL A 411 2.02 -22.77 -11.88
N PHE A 412 2.48 -23.84 -12.54
CA PHE A 412 2.96 -23.81 -13.92
C PHE A 412 1.97 -24.60 -14.78
N ALA A 413 1.63 -24.10 -15.98
CA ALA A 413 1.06 -24.98 -16.98
C ALA A 413 2.12 -26.00 -17.40
N GLU A 414 1.75 -27.26 -17.65
CA GLU A 414 2.74 -28.29 -18.03
C GLU A 414 3.47 -27.89 -19.33
N THR A 415 2.82 -27.12 -20.19
CA THR A 415 3.39 -26.59 -21.43
C THR A 415 4.49 -25.53 -21.23
N GLU A 416 4.56 -24.92 -20.05
CA GLU A 416 5.62 -23.94 -19.71
C GLU A 416 6.95 -24.67 -19.34
N ILE A 417 6.87 -25.97 -19.10
CA ILE A 417 8.04 -26.78 -18.73
C ILE A 417 8.38 -27.69 -19.90
N PRO A 418 9.52 -27.48 -20.56
CA PRO A 418 9.97 -28.36 -21.64
C PRO A 418 10.03 -29.84 -21.20
N ASN A 419 9.50 -30.76 -22.01
CA ASN A 419 9.35 -32.15 -21.68
C ASN A 419 10.54 -33.04 -22.18
N ASP A 420 11.55 -32.41 -22.75
CA ASP A 420 12.73 -33.07 -23.33
C ASP A 420 13.88 -33.29 -22.34
N ALA A 421 13.66 -33.07 -21.05
CA ALA A 421 14.64 -33.22 -19.99
C ALA A 421 14.60 -34.61 -19.35
N ASP A 422 15.75 -35.12 -18.86
CA ASP A 422 15.87 -36.35 -18.10
C ASP A 422 15.15 -36.23 -16.74
N PHE A 423 15.23 -35.04 -16.13
CA PHE A 423 14.47 -34.67 -14.94
C PHE A 423 14.31 -33.13 -14.82
N CYS A 424 13.29 -32.76 -14.06
CA CYS A 424 13.01 -31.38 -13.70
C CYS A 424 13.03 -31.24 -12.18
N GLU A 425 13.65 -30.19 -11.70
CA GLU A 425 13.59 -29.77 -10.31
C GLU A 425 13.12 -28.29 -10.23
N PHE A 426 12.53 -27.90 -9.11
CA PHE A 426 12.17 -26.51 -8.83
C PHE A 426 13.04 -26.01 -7.69
N VAL A 427 13.65 -24.85 -7.89
CA VAL A 427 14.39 -24.11 -6.89
C VAL A 427 13.53 -22.97 -6.39
N VAL A 428 13.16 -23.00 -5.12
CA VAL A 428 12.29 -22.01 -4.47
C VAL A 428 13.14 -21.12 -3.60
N THR A 429 13.28 -19.87 -3.98
CA THR A 429 14.13 -18.90 -3.27
C THR A 429 13.26 -17.83 -2.60
N PRO A 430 13.31 -17.66 -1.28
CA PRO A 430 12.60 -16.58 -0.59
C PRO A 430 13.36 -15.24 -0.75
N LEU A 431 12.63 -14.15 -0.95
CA LEU A 431 13.19 -12.80 -1.07
C LEU A 431 12.54 -11.86 -0.06
N ASN A 432 13.32 -10.96 0.53
CA ASN A 432 12.76 -9.85 1.30
C ASN A 432 12.24 -8.73 0.38
N ALA A 433 11.62 -7.70 0.95
CA ALA A 433 11.05 -6.58 0.19
C ALA A 433 12.09 -5.81 -0.65
N PHE A 434 13.37 -5.89 -0.30
CA PHE A 434 14.48 -5.26 -1.01
C PHE A 434 15.21 -6.19 -1.98
N GLY A 435 14.63 -7.37 -2.27
CA GLY A 435 15.16 -8.34 -3.22
C GLY A 435 16.30 -9.21 -2.72
N ARG A 436 16.65 -9.15 -1.43
CA ARG A 436 17.70 -10.00 -0.87
C ARG A 436 17.23 -11.46 -0.78
N ARG A 437 18.05 -12.35 -1.33
CA ARG A 437 17.73 -13.76 -1.53
C ARG A 437 18.18 -14.60 -0.34
N GLY A 438 17.27 -15.43 0.19
CA GLY A 438 17.58 -16.44 1.20
C GLY A 438 18.05 -17.76 0.60
N GLN A 439 18.37 -18.72 1.47
CA GLN A 439 18.74 -20.07 1.03
C GLN A 439 17.55 -20.77 0.39
N PRO A 440 17.72 -21.38 -0.78
CA PRO A 440 16.63 -21.98 -1.50
C PRO A 440 16.26 -23.38 -0.98
N LEU A 441 14.99 -23.77 -1.18
CA LEU A 441 14.56 -25.16 -1.18
C LEU A 441 14.61 -25.70 -2.60
N THR A 442 14.95 -27.01 -2.74
CA THR A 442 14.91 -27.69 -4.02
C THR A 442 13.98 -28.90 -3.95
N VAL A 443 13.14 -29.08 -4.96
CA VAL A 443 12.24 -30.23 -5.08
C VAL A 443 12.25 -30.80 -6.47
N LYS A 444 12.37 -32.12 -6.58
CA LYS A 444 12.30 -32.82 -7.86
C LYS A 444 10.84 -33.11 -8.25
N LEU A 445 10.52 -32.87 -9.51
CA LEU A 445 9.24 -33.28 -10.09
C LEU A 445 9.28 -34.79 -10.36
N GLY A 446 8.32 -35.52 -9.82
CA GLY A 446 8.18 -36.94 -10.11
C GLY A 446 8.02 -37.22 -11.62
N LYS A 447 8.47 -38.41 -12.09
CA LYS A 447 8.26 -38.80 -13.49
C LYS A 447 6.78 -38.82 -13.85
N LYS A 448 6.48 -38.49 -15.11
CA LYS A 448 5.12 -38.70 -15.65
C LYS A 448 4.86 -40.21 -15.65
N ARG A 449 3.84 -40.65 -14.93
CA ARG A 449 3.40 -42.07 -14.95
C ARG A 449 2.66 -42.35 -16.22
#